data_d7c66d78abe60febafb4b3a9c43de4a7
#
_entry.id   d7c66d78abe60febafb4b3a9c43de4a7
#
_cell.length_a   1.000
_cell.length_b   1.000
_cell.length_c   1.000
_cell.angle_alpha   90.00
_cell.angle_beta   90.00
_cell.angle_gamma   90.00
#
_symmetry.space_group_name_H-M   'P 1'
#
loop_
_entity.id
_entity.type
_entity.pdbx_description
1 polymer ?
#
loop_
_entity_poly.entity_id
_entity_poly.type
_entity_poly.pdbx_seq_one_letter_code
_entity_poly.pdbx_strand_id
1 'polypeptide(L)'
;ATLGNGYDTDFLCERFEKVYSFDVQEEACLNYKLKNRKNVSVVNDSHHKFDEYVIEDKVNCIMYNLGFLPGSNKEITTLAKTTMKSIEAGLELLDSNGIMTIAIYRGHSEGKNEENFIMEYVRNLPKNIYGVMLHEYLNRAKSAPLLIVIEKK
;
A
#
# COMPACT_ATOMS: atom_id res chain seq x y z
N ALA A 1 -2.58 2.46 -1.96
CA ALA A 1 -1.76 2.03 -3.10
C ALA A 1 -2.42 0.88 -3.85
N THR A 2 -2.72 -0.24 -3.20
CA THR A 2 -3.38 -1.41 -3.83
C THR A 2 -4.90 -1.30 -3.70
N LEU A 3 -5.64 -1.41 -4.81
CA LEU A 3 -7.10 -1.30 -4.83
C LEU A 3 -7.77 -2.57 -4.29
N GLY A 4 -7.44 -3.72 -4.86
CA GLY A 4 -8.07 -5.00 -4.53
C GLY A 4 -9.60 -4.93 -4.64
N ASN A 5 -10.29 -5.38 -3.60
CA ASN A 5 -11.76 -5.29 -3.51
C ASN A 5 -12.27 -3.86 -3.18
N GLY A 6 -11.38 -2.91 -2.96
CA GLY A 6 -11.69 -1.49 -2.74
C GLY A 6 -12.15 -1.11 -1.34
N TYR A 7 -12.02 -1.98 -0.34
CA TYR A 7 -12.43 -1.67 1.04
C TYR A 7 -11.63 -0.51 1.63
N ASP A 8 -10.30 -0.50 1.45
CA ASP A 8 -9.45 0.60 1.90
C ASP A 8 -9.78 1.90 1.13
N THR A 9 -10.09 1.78 -0.16
CA THR A 9 -10.48 2.93 -0.98
C THR A 9 -11.81 3.51 -0.52
N ASP A 10 -12.80 2.68 -0.17
CA ASP A 10 -14.06 3.13 0.41
C ASP A 10 -13.84 3.84 1.75
N PHE A 11 -12.97 3.31 2.60
CA PHE A 11 -12.61 3.94 3.88
C PHE A 11 -11.92 5.30 3.67
N LEU A 12 -10.98 5.39 2.72
CA LEU A 12 -10.24 6.61 2.45
C LEU A 12 -11.10 7.69 1.79
N CYS A 13 -11.98 7.33 0.84
CA CYS A 13 -12.78 8.32 0.13
C CYS A 13 -13.83 9.03 1.01
N GLU A 14 -14.14 8.48 2.18
CA GLU A 14 -15.00 9.13 3.19
C GLU A 14 -14.24 10.14 4.07
N ARG A 15 -12.91 10.15 4.02
CA ARG A 15 -12.03 10.91 4.94
C ARG A 15 -11.09 11.89 4.24
N PHE A 16 -10.86 11.69 2.96
CA PHE A 16 -9.95 12.51 2.16
C PHE A 16 -10.66 13.09 0.95
N GLU A 17 -10.31 14.30 0.59
CA GLU A 17 -10.89 15.02 -0.56
C GLU A 17 -10.53 14.37 -1.90
N LYS A 18 -9.37 13.74 -1.98
CA LYS A 18 -8.86 13.05 -3.17
C LYS A 18 -8.20 11.73 -2.80
N VAL A 19 -8.50 10.69 -3.56
CA VAL A 19 -7.92 9.34 -3.37
C VAL A 19 -7.46 8.79 -4.71
N TYR A 20 -6.26 8.23 -4.74
CA TYR A 20 -5.71 7.47 -5.86
C TYR A 20 -5.60 6.01 -5.47
N SER A 21 -6.19 5.13 -6.27
CA SER A 21 -6.14 3.69 -6.04
C SER A 21 -5.61 2.97 -7.27
N PHE A 22 -4.61 2.12 -7.07
CA PHE A 22 -3.88 1.43 -8.13
C PHE A 22 -4.16 -0.06 -8.10
N ASP A 23 -4.35 -0.66 -9.25
CA ASP A 23 -4.33 -2.11 -9.39
C ASP A 23 -3.89 -2.49 -10.81
N VAL A 24 -3.11 -3.56 -10.92
CA VAL A 24 -2.70 -4.11 -12.22
C VAL A 24 -3.81 -4.96 -12.85
N GLN A 25 -4.79 -5.40 -12.06
CA GLN A 25 -5.93 -6.17 -12.51
C GLN A 25 -7.04 -5.24 -13.02
N GLU A 26 -7.26 -5.25 -14.33
CA GLU A 26 -8.28 -4.42 -14.98
C GLU A 26 -9.68 -4.67 -14.41
N GLU A 27 -10.01 -5.93 -14.13
CA GLU A 27 -11.31 -6.30 -13.57
C GLU A 27 -11.58 -5.61 -12.22
N ALA A 28 -10.58 -5.57 -11.32
CA ALA A 28 -10.69 -4.88 -10.04
C ALA A 28 -10.97 -3.38 -10.24
N CYS A 29 -10.25 -2.77 -11.17
CA CYS A 29 -10.43 -1.36 -11.51
C CYS A 29 -11.80 -1.06 -12.12
N LEU A 30 -12.26 -1.87 -13.05
CA LEU A 30 -13.58 -1.72 -13.68
C LEU A 30 -14.71 -1.89 -12.66
N ASN A 31 -14.66 -2.93 -11.83
CA ASN A 31 -15.65 -3.19 -10.79
C ASN A 31 -15.72 -2.02 -9.79
N TYR A 32 -14.58 -1.44 -9.39
CA TYR A 32 -14.62 -0.31 -8.47
C TYR A 32 -15.15 0.97 -9.12
N LYS A 33 -14.83 1.23 -10.38
CA LYS A 33 -15.35 2.40 -11.15
C LYS A 33 -16.88 2.42 -11.21
N LEU A 34 -17.55 1.27 -11.15
CA LEU A 34 -19.01 1.19 -11.10
C LEU A 34 -19.62 1.85 -9.84
N LYS A 35 -18.85 1.99 -8.75
CA LYS A 35 -19.28 2.70 -7.54
C LYS A 35 -19.40 4.22 -7.73
N ASN A 36 -18.85 4.76 -8.82
CA ASN A 36 -18.93 6.17 -9.23
C ASN A 36 -18.57 7.17 -8.11
N ARG A 37 -17.50 6.90 -7.36
CA ARG A 37 -16.99 7.79 -6.31
C ARG A 37 -16.25 8.98 -6.94
N LYS A 38 -16.80 10.20 -6.79
CA LYS A 38 -16.32 11.41 -7.47
C LYS A 38 -14.90 11.84 -7.09
N ASN A 39 -14.48 11.52 -5.85
CA ASN A 39 -13.16 11.88 -5.31
C ASN A 39 -12.13 10.76 -5.44
N VAL A 40 -12.42 9.68 -6.17
CA VAL A 40 -11.51 8.55 -6.36
C VAL A 40 -11.04 8.47 -7.80
N SER A 41 -9.73 8.52 -8.01
CA SER A 41 -9.06 8.20 -9.28
C SER A 41 -8.58 6.75 -9.24
N VAL A 42 -9.22 5.89 -10.03
CA VAL A 42 -8.82 4.47 -10.15
C VAL A 42 -7.88 4.32 -11.34
N VAL A 43 -6.67 3.89 -11.06
CA VAL A 43 -5.56 3.72 -12.01
C VAL A 43 -5.33 2.23 -12.24
N ASN A 44 -5.49 1.80 -13.50
CA ASN A 44 -5.15 0.43 -13.89
C ASN A 44 -3.67 0.37 -14.30
N ASP A 45 -2.81 0.41 -13.29
CA ASP A 45 -1.35 0.30 -13.45
C ASP A 45 -0.73 -0.10 -12.10
N SER A 46 0.57 -0.32 -12.11
CA SER A 46 1.31 -0.66 -10.90
C SER A 46 1.52 0.57 -10.00
N HIS A 47 1.33 0.37 -8.71
CA HIS A 47 1.48 1.41 -7.69
C HIS A 47 2.90 2.03 -7.61
N HIS A 48 3.92 1.44 -8.23
CA HIS A 48 5.26 2.04 -8.26
C HIS A 48 5.38 3.24 -9.22
N LYS A 49 4.32 3.54 -9.96
CA LYS A 49 4.24 4.67 -10.89
C LYS A 49 3.46 5.85 -10.32
N PHE A 50 3.59 6.12 -9.04
CA PHE A 50 2.89 7.24 -8.40
C PHE A 50 3.15 8.57 -9.09
N ASP A 51 4.38 8.83 -9.47
CA ASP A 51 4.86 10.03 -10.13
C ASP A 51 4.22 10.30 -11.50
N GLU A 52 3.70 9.26 -12.17
CA GLU A 52 3.00 9.41 -13.44
C GLU A 52 1.54 9.86 -13.27
N TYR A 53 0.93 9.63 -12.10
CA TYR A 53 -0.52 9.77 -11.90
C TYR A 53 -0.94 10.69 -10.76
N VAL A 54 -0.14 10.80 -9.71
CA VAL A 54 -0.45 11.66 -8.57
C VAL A 54 0.09 13.05 -8.87
N ILE A 55 -0.83 14.01 -9.00
CA ILE A 55 -0.51 15.39 -9.39
C ILE A 55 -0.29 16.31 -8.18
N GLU A 56 -0.64 15.86 -6.99
CA GLU A 56 -0.41 16.58 -5.75
C GLU A 56 1.06 16.49 -5.35
N ASP A 57 1.62 17.61 -4.86
CA ASP A 57 3.01 17.66 -4.38
C ASP A 57 3.23 16.80 -3.15
N LYS A 58 2.19 16.65 -2.31
CA LYS A 58 2.19 15.84 -1.09
C LYS A 58 0.87 15.13 -0.87
N VAL A 59 0.93 14.01 -0.14
CA VAL A 59 -0.24 13.25 0.32
C VAL A 59 -0.16 12.96 1.81
N ASN A 60 -1.30 12.89 2.48
CA ASN A 60 -1.36 12.71 3.92
C ASN A 60 -1.39 11.25 4.36
N CYS A 61 -1.83 10.34 3.46
CA CYS A 61 -1.98 8.93 3.79
C CYS A 61 -1.67 8.03 2.59
N ILE A 62 -0.88 6.98 2.83
CA ILE A 62 -0.63 5.93 1.84
C ILE A 62 -0.90 4.58 2.51
N MET A 63 -1.76 3.75 1.89
CA MET A 63 -2.08 2.42 2.41
C MET A 63 -1.69 1.34 1.40
N TYR A 64 -0.93 0.35 1.86
CA TYR A 64 -0.57 -0.85 1.11
C TYR A 64 -1.23 -2.08 1.75
N ASN A 65 -1.86 -2.88 0.92
CA ASN A 65 -2.32 -4.23 1.24
C ASN A 65 -1.61 -5.18 0.27
N LEU A 66 -0.44 -5.69 0.69
CA LEU A 66 0.43 -6.47 -0.19
C LEU A 66 -0.02 -7.92 -0.30
N GLY A 67 0.18 -8.52 -1.46
CA GLY A 67 -0.19 -9.89 -1.74
C GLY A 67 -1.07 -10.01 -2.98
N PHE A 68 -1.90 -11.03 -3.03
CA PHE A 68 -2.84 -11.29 -4.11
C PHE A 68 -4.27 -10.95 -3.71
N LEU A 69 -5.11 -10.65 -4.70
CA LEU A 69 -6.53 -10.38 -4.47
C LEU A 69 -7.25 -11.68 -4.02
N PRO A 70 -7.88 -11.70 -2.84
CA PRO A 70 -8.63 -12.85 -2.39
C PRO A 70 -9.73 -13.26 -3.40
N GLY A 71 -9.75 -14.54 -3.79
CA GLY A 71 -10.71 -15.07 -4.76
C GLY A 71 -10.27 -14.96 -6.23
N SER A 72 -9.11 -14.36 -6.52
CA SER A 72 -8.56 -14.26 -7.88
C SER A 72 -7.35 -15.17 -8.10
N ASN A 73 -6.69 -15.04 -9.26
CA ASN A 73 -5.48 -15.79 -9.58
C ASN A 73 -4.34 -15.42 -8.62
N LYS A 74 -3.88 -16.37 -7.81
CA LYS A 74 -2.79 -16.19 -6.84
C LYS A 74 -1.41 -15.94 -7.47
N GLU A 75 -1.26 -16.16 -8.77
CA GLU A 75 -0.03 -15.84 -9.49
C GLU A 75 0.12 -14.33 -9.71
N ILE A 76 -1.01 -13.58 -9.66
CA ILE A 76 -1.00 -12.12 -9.73
C ILE A 76 -0.90 -11.60 -8.29
N THR A 77 0.33 -11.31 -7.88
CA THR A 77 0.64 -10.81 -6.53
C THR A 77 1.57 -9.59 -6.63
N THR A 78 1.66 -8.82 -5.56
CA THR A 78 2.67 -7.77 -5.44
C THR A 78 4.08 -8.41 -5.45
N LEU A 79 5.05 -7.66 -5.96
CA LEU A 79 6.43 -8.11 -6.10
C LEU A 79 7.35 -7.19 -5.30
N ALA A 80 8.29 -7.76 -4.54
CA ALA A 80 9.22 -7.02 -3.71
C ALA A 80 9.89 -5.84 -4.44
N LYS A 81 10.31 -6.05 -5.69
CA LYS A 81 10.98 -5.01 -6.49
C LYS A 81 10.09 -3.79 -6.78
N THR A 82 8.83 -3.99 -7.15
CA THR A 82 7.89 -2.90 -7.44
C THR A 82 7.37 -2.26 -6.15
N THR A 83 7.14 -3.08 -5.13
CA THR A 83 6.73 -2.62 -3.80
C THR A 83 7.79 -1.70 -3.18
N MET A 84 9.07 -2.07 -3.22
CA MET A 84 10.13 -1.23 -2.68
C MET A 84 10.23 0.13 -3.39
N LYS A 85 10.21 0.15 -4.72
CA LYS A 85 10.18 1.41 -5.47
C LYS A 85 8.98 2.29 -5.09
N SER A 86 7.82 1.67 -4.92
CA SER A 86 6.61 2.38 -4.53
C SER A 86 6.70 2.95 -3.11
N ILE A 87 7.28 2.20 -2.16
CA ILE A 87 7.48 2.68 -0.79
C ILE A 87 8.45 3.86 -0.77
N GLU A 88 9.56 3.78 -1.49
CA GLU A 88 10.55 4.87 -1.60
C GLU A 88 9.89 6.15 -2.15
N ALA A 89 9.24 6.06 -3.30
CA ALA A 89 8.51 7.19 -3.90
C ALA A 89 7.38 7.69 -2.98
N GLY A 90 6.67 6.79 -2.33
CA GLY A 90 5.61 7.12 -1.38
C GLY A 90 6.10 7.89 -0.16
N LEU A 91 7.28 7.54 0.39
CA LEU A 91 7.87 8.28 1.53
C LEU A 91 8.32 9.69 1.13
N GLU A 92 8.78 9.88 -0.10
CA GLU A 92 9.08 11.22 -0.62
C GLU A 92 7.80 12.03 -0.79
N LEU A 93 6.74 11.43 -1.34
CA LEU A 93 5.44 12.06 -1.56
C LEU A 93 4.68 12.33 -0.25
N LEU A 94 4.90 11.54 0.80
CA LEU A 94 4.22 11.68 2.08
C LEU A 94 4.53 13.04 2.72
N ASP A 95 3.48 13.73 3.18
CA ASP A 95 3.60 15.02 3.87
C ASP A 95 4.13 14.86 5.31
N SER A 96 4.57 15.95 5.94
CA SER A 96 4.83 15.98 7.39
C SER A 96 3.55 15.67 8.16
N ASN A 97 3.66 14.87 9.21
CA ASN A 97 2.56 14.27 9.96
C ASN A 97 1.69 13.29 9.12
N GLY A 98 2.14 12.94 7.92
CA GLY A 98 1.51 11.92 7.08
C GLY A 98 1.82 10.50 7.58
N ILE A 99 0.95 9.56 7.22
CA ILE A 99 1.05 8.16 7.65
C ILE A 99 1.10 7.23 6.43
N MET A 100 2.04 6.31 6.44
CA MET A 100 2.05 5.16 5.53
C MET A 100 1.78 3.88 6.31
N THR A 101 0.86 3.06 5.84
CA THR A 101 0.59 1.73 6.40
C THR A 101 0.89 0.65 5.38
N ILE A 102 1.54 -0.43 5.82
CA ILE A 102 1.92 -1.55 4.95
C ILE A 102 1.49 -2.85 5.62
N ALA A 103 0.41 -3.45 5.13
CA ALA A 103 -0.02 -4.78 5.54
C ALA A 103 0.68 -5.82 4.65
N ILE A 104 1.44 -6.73 5.27
CA ILE A 104 2.25 -7.74 4.59
C ILE A 104 1.66 -9.12 4.87
N TYR A 105 1.27 -9.84 3.83
CA TYR A 105 0.73 -11.20 3.91
C TYR A 105 1.83 -12.23 3.65
N ARG A 106 2.30 -12.87 4.71
CA ARG A 106 3.47 -13.77 4.74
C ARG A 106 3.19 -15.22 4.33
N GLY A 107 1.98 -15.54 3.93
CA GLY A 107 1.54 -16.94 3.69
C GLY A 107 2.08 -17.59 2.41
N HIS A 108 2.89 -16.88 1.62
CA HIS A 108 3.48 -17.38 0.36
C HIS A 108 4.91 -16.86 0.17
N SER A 109 5.66 -17.46 -0.77
CA SER A 109 7.09 -17.17 -0.97
C SER A 109 7.38 -15.70 -1.26
N GLU A 110 6.59 -15.06 -2.15
CA GLU A 110 6.79 -13.67 -2.51
C GLU A 110 6.47 -12.73 -1.35
N GLY A 111 5.42 -13.01 -0.56
CA GLY A 111 5.12 -12.24 0.64
C GLY A 111 6.23 -12.30 1.69
N LYS A 112 6.98 -13.42 1.74
CA LYS A 112 8.15 -13.56 2.59
C LYS A 112 9.34 -12.75 2.07
N ASN A 113 9.50 -12.67 0.75
CA ASN A 113 10.49 -11.81 0.11
C ASN A 113 10.18 -10.33 0.38
N GLU A 114 8.93 -9.91 0.18
CA GLU A 114 8.47 -8.55 0.49
C GLU A 114 8.74 -8.20 1.96
N GLU A 115 8.39 -9.09 2.90
CA GLU A 115 8.65 -8.90 4.34
C GLU A 115 10.14 -8.61 4.59
N ASN A 116 11.04 -9.44 4.06
CA ASN A 116 12.47 -9.30 4.31
C ASN A 116 13.00 -7.95 3.80
N PHE A 117 12.71 -7.58 2.56
CA PHE A 117 13.17 -6.32 1.96
C PHE A 117 12.57 -5.10 2.68
N ILE A 118 11.27 -5.12 2.95
CA ILE A 118 10.60 -4.01 3.63
C ILE A 118 11.14 -3.85 5.05
N MET A 119 11.26 -4.93 5.82
CA MET A 119 11.75 -4.90 7.20
C MET A 119 13.19 -4.39 7.29
N GLU A 120 14.06 -4.80 6.36
CA GLU A 120 15.43 -4.28 6.29
C GLU A 120 15.44 -2.77 6.00
N TYR A 121 14.66 -2.34 5.02
CA TYR A 121 14.58 -0.95 4.61
C TYR A 121 14.04 -0.04 5.73
N VAL A 122 12.88 -0.38 6.33
CA VAL A 122 12.22 0.48 7.30
C VAL A 122 13.01 0.61 8.62
N ARG A 123 13.78 -0.42 9.00
CA ARG A 123 14.69 -0.35 10.17
C ARG A 123 15.82 0.67 10.00
N ASN A 124 16.19 0.96 8.76
CA ASN A 124 17.27 1.89 8.43
C ASN A 124 16.76 3.30 8.11
N LEU A 125 15.47 3.55 8.16
CA LEU A 125 14.92 4.89 7.97
C LEU A 125 15.43 5.87 9.04
N PRO A 126 15.78 7.12 8.67
CA PRO A 126 16.31 8.11 9.60
C PRO A 126 15.26 8.47 10.67
N LYS A 127 15.55 8.13 11.92
CA LYS A 127 14.67 8.29 13.09
C LYS A 127 14.28 9.74 13.42
N ASN A 128 15.01 10.70 12.93
CA ASN A 128 14.70 12.13 13.06
C ASN A 128 13.62 12.59 12.07
N ILE A 129 13.36 11.81 11.02
CA ILE A 129 12.36 12.09 9.99
C ILE A 129 11.17 11.14 10.10
N TYR A 130 11.42 9.87 10.40
CA TYR A 130 10.39 8.84 10.43
C TYR A 130 10.30 8.14 11.79
N GLY A 131 9.07 7.90 12.23
CA GLY A 131 8.73 6.94 13.28
C GLY A 131 8.21 5.66 12.63
N VAL A 132 8.77 4.50 12.99
CA VAL A 132 8.34 3.21 12.44
C VAL A 132 7.84 2.30 13.56
N MET A 133 6.63 1.80 13.42
CA MET A 133 6.00 0.86 14.35
C MET A 133 5.67 -0.44 13.62
N LEU A 134 5.80 -1.56 14.34
CA LEU A 134 5.42 -2.89 13.89
C LEU A 134 4.27 -3.42 14.76
N HIS A 135 3.19 -3.83 14.13
CA HIS A 135 2.08 -4.53 14.77
C HIS A 135 2.09 -6.00 14.31
N GLU A 136 2.22 -6.90 15.26
CA GLU A 136 2.24 -8.34 15.03
C GLU A 136 1.35 -9.06 16.05
N TYR A 137 0.68 -10.11 15.62
CA TYR A 137 -0.13 -10.94 16.50
C TYR A 137 0.75 -11.85 17.37
N LEU A 138 0.68 -11.74 18.68
CA LEU A 138 1.44 -12.58 19.61
C LEU A 138 0.89 -14.00 19.70
N ASN A 139 -0.41 -14.18 19.48
CA ASN A 139 -1.13 -15.44 19.70
C ASN A 139 -1.57 -16.15 18.40
N ARG A 140 -1.00 -15.76 17.25
CA ARG A 140 -1.27 -16.36 15.94
C ARG A 140 -0.02 -17.01 15.37
N ALA A 141 -0.22 -17.85 14.35
CA ALA A 141 0.90 -18.44 13.63
C ALA A 141 1.81 -17.37 13.01
N LYS A 142 3.09 -17.64 12.88
CA LYS A 142 4.08 -16.72 12.27
C LYS A 142 3.75 -16.32 10.82
N SER A 143 2.86 -17.07 10.15
CA SER A 143 2.35 -16.73 8.81
C SER A 143 1.20 -15.70 8.85
N ALA A 144 0.71 -15.32 10.03
CA ALA A 144 -0.29 -14.25 10.14
C ALA A 144 0.26 -12.93 9.58
N PRO A 145 -0.59 -12.09 8.97
CA PRO A 145 -0.18 -10.81 8.46
C PRO A 145 0.43 -9.94 9.57
N LEU A 146 1.38 -9.10 9.19
CA LEU A 146 1.88 -8.01 10.02
C LEU A 146 1.52 -6.66 9.42
N LEU A 147 1.50 -5.62 10.24
CA LEU A 147 1.26 -4.25 9.82
C LEU A 147 2.44 -3.38 10.25
N ILE A 148 3.04 -2.71 9.28
CA ILE A 148 4.00 -1.64 9.52
C ILE A 148 3.27 -0.31 9.41
N VAL A 149 3.51 0.59 10.36
CA VAL A 149 3.02 1.97 10.33
C VAL A 149 4.23 2.88 10.36
N ILE A 150 4.34 3.77 9.37
CA ILE A 150 5.40 4.77 9.25
C ILE A 150 4.74 6.14 9.36
N GLU A 151 5.18 6.92 10.34
CA GLU A 151 4.83 8.33 10.50
C GLU A 151 6.00 9.18 10.00
N LYS A 152 5.71 10.19 9.16
CA LYS A 152 6.69 11.22 8.78
C LYS A 152 6.52 12.42 9.69
N LYS A 153 7.59 12.84 10.37
CA LYS A 153 7.60 13.97 11.30
C LYS A 153 7.62 15.32 10.58
#